data_4aa8c3614368aa1f2182c994de5c62d7
#
_entry.id   4aa8c3614368aa1f2182c994de5c62d7
#
_cell.length_a   1.000
_cell.length_b   1.000
_cell.length_c   1.000
_cell.angle_alpha   90.00
_cell.angle_beta   90.00
_cell.angle_gamma   90.00
#
_symmetry.space_group_name_H-M   'P 1'
#
loop_
_entity.id
_entity.type
_entity.pdbx_description
1 polymer ?
#
loop_
_entity_poly.entity_id
_entity_poly.type
_entity_poly.pdbx_seq_one_letter_code
_entity_poly.pdbx_strand_id
1 'polypeptide(L)'
;MELLNTLYNLMGLVFVLGTIASMGLSLTIAQITGPLRNARFVIVALLANFIIPPIAALLLINIFSLEEPLAAGLLLVSLAAGAPGLPKTAVFAKVDTAAATGLMVLLVVVTIIILPIALPLLLTGISVTFWDVASGLVYLILVPLALSLFVRARYPEAAASAQPLFAQASNISLLILMVLMVVLNFSDVVNLLGSGGLLASLILVILTVAGGYLLGSLGKAEGWIQALGSGQRNIAAAMVVATLNFGNDEVVMVVVYSLIVLVVLIPLALELGKRRAMAEEIKEKSEPEPKKA
;
A
#
# COMPACT_ATOMS: atom_id res chain seq x y z
N MET A 1 12.23 1.75 28.86
CA MET A 1 12.28 2.42 27.55
C MET A 1 13.06 1.61 26.52
N GLU A 2 14.29 1.17 26.82
CA GLU A 2 15.14 0.41 25.90
C GLU A 2 14.49 -0.90 25.38
N LEU A 3 13.86 -1.67 26.27
CA LEU A 3 13.13 -2.89 25.88
C LEU A 3 11.97 -2.61 24.92
N LEU A 4 11.21 -1.53 25.16
CA LEU A 4 10.10 -1.15 24.29
C LEU A 4 10.59 -0.70 22.91
N ASN A 5 11.69 0.04 22.84
CA ASN A 5 12.29 0.44 21.57
C ASN A 5 12.83 -0.79 20.79
N THR A 6 13.47 -1.74 21.50
CA THR A 6 13.92 -3.00 20.89
C THR A 6 12.73 -3.79 20.33
N LEU A 7 11.64 -3.90 21.09
CA LEU A 7 10.42 -4.56 20.65
C LEU A 7 9.79 -3.85 19.45
N TYR A 8 9.74 -2.52 19.46
CA TYR A 8 9.24 -1.70 18.35
C TYR A 8 10.01 -1.98 17.06
N ASN A 9 11.34 -1.94 17.10
CA ASN A 9 12.20 -2.21 15.94
C ASN A 9 12.04 -3.66 15.44
N LEU A 10 11.96 -4.63 16.37
CA LEU A 10 11.72 -6.03 16.02
C LEU A 10 10.37 -6.23 15.35
N MET A 11 9.30 -5.62 15.88
CA MET A 11 7.97 -5.70 15.29
C MET A 11 7.92 -5.06 13.91
N GLY A 12 8.63 -3.94 13.69
CA GLY A 12 8.78 -3.31 12.38
C GLY A 12 9.43 -4.26 11.37
N LEU A 13 10.52 -4.91 11.74
CA LEU A 13 11.21 -5.88 10.88
C LEU A 13 10.33 -7.10 10.58
N VAL A 14 9.67 -7.68 11.58
CA VAL A 14 8.76 -8.83 11.40
C VAL A 14 7.57 -8.44 10.53
N PHE A 15 7.02 -7.24 10.70
CA PHE A 15 5.97 -6.72 9.83
C PHE A 15 6.40 -6.67 8.36
N VAL A 16 7.54 -6.06 8.07
CA VAL A 16 8.05 -5.91 6.69
C VAL A 16 8.34 -7.27 6.08
N LEU A 17 9.20 -8.07 6.71
CA LEU A 17 9.62 -9.37 6.17
C LEU A 17 8.45 -10.35 6.08
N GLY A 18 7.57 -10.37 7.08
CA GLY A 18 6.37 -11.21 7.09
C GLY A 18 5.39 -10.85 5.97
N THR A 19 5.18 -9.55 5.73
CA THR A 19 4.34 -9.04 4.64
C THR A 19 4.88 -9.47 3.27
N ILE A 20 6.16 -9.23 3.03
CA ILE A 20 6.80 -9.53 1.74
C ILE A 20 6.90 -11.03 1.51
N ALA A 21 7.27 -11.82 2.53
CA ALA A 21 7.30 -13.27 2.44
C ALA A 21 5.90 -13.85 2.17
N SER A 22 4.89 -13.43 2.91
CA SER A 22 3.50 -13.85 2.68
C SER A 22 3.02 -13.53 1.27
N MET A 23 3.33 -12.34 0.76
CA MET A 23 3.01 -11.94 -0.60
C MET A 23 3.68 -12.87 -1.63
N GLY A 24 5.01 -13.04 -1.54
CA GLY A 24 5.75 -13.88 -2.49
C GLY A 24 5.32 -15.34 -2.49
N LEU A 25 5.03 -15.91 -1.30
CA LEU A 25 4.53 -17.29 -1.14
C LEU A 25 3.11 -17.50 -1.71
N SER A 26 2.32 -16.44 -1.87
CA SER A 26 0.96 -16.51 -2.41
C SER A 26 0.89 -16.38 -3.94
N LEU A 27 1.89 -15.77 -4.57
CA LEU A 27 1.84 -15.36 -5.97
C LEU A 27 2.28 -16.45 -6.93
N THR A 28 1.58 -16.56 -8.06
CA THR A 28 1.98 -17.38 -9.21
C THR A 28 2.50 -16.51 -10.36
N ILE A 29 3.33 -17.07 -11.22
CA ILE A 29 3.86 -16.37 -12.40
C ILE A 29 2.72 -15.87 -13.31
N ALA A 30 1.66 -16.66 -13.48
CA ALA A 30 0.50 -16.27 -14.27
C ALA A 30 -0.22 -15.04 -13.71
N GLN A 31 -0.37 -14.95 -12.37
CA GLN A 31 -0.95 -13.79 -11.69
C GLN A 31 -0.09 -12.52 -11.84
N ILE A 32 1.23 -12.69 -11.91
CA ILE A 32 2.18 -11.58 -12.13
C ILE A 32 2.09 -11.07 -13.57
N THR A 33 2.11 -11.98 -14.55
CA THR A 33 2.26 -11.61 -15.96
C THR A 33 0.95 -11.30 -16.66
N GLY A 34 -0.18 -11.84 -16.19
CA GLY A 34 -1.49 -11.67 -16.80
C GLY A 34 -1.88 -10.21 -17.05
N PRO A 35 -1.98 -9.37 -16.00
CA PRO A 35 -2.37 -7.97 -16.14
C PRO A 35 -1.38 -7.11 -16.92
N LEU A 36 -0.09 -7.50 -16.97
CA LEU A 36 0.94 -6.76 -17.69
C LEU A 36 0.77 -6.80 -19.21
N ARG A 37 -0.03 -7.73 -19.74
CA ARG A 37 -0.34 -7.84 -21.18
C ARG A 37 -1.26 -6.72 -21.65
N ASN A 38 -1.97 -6.05 -20.76
CA ASN A 38 -2.85 -4.93 -21.08
C ASN A 38 -2.10 -3.60 -20.89
N ALA A 39 -1.50 -3.07 -21.96
CA ALA A 39 -0.73 -1.82 -21.90
C ALA A 39 -1.54 -0.64 -21.37
N ARG A 40 -2.85 -0.56 -21.70
CA ARG A 40 -3.73 0.50 -21.18
C ARG A 40 -3.87 0.40 -19.66
N PHE A 41 -4.09 -0.80 -19.12
CA PHE A 41 -4.16 -1.04 -17.69
C PHE A 41 -2.86 -0.62 -17.00
N VAL A 42 -1.71 -0.98 -17.56
CA VAL A 42 -0.38 -0.63 -17.04
C VAL A 42 -0.18 0.89 -17.03
N ILE A 43 -0.44 1.57 -18.15
CA ILE A 43 -0.26 3.04 -18.24
C ILE A 43 -1.15 3.76 -17.22
N VAL A 44 -2.42 3.39 -17.14
CA VAL A 44 -3.35 3.98 -16.17
C VAL A 44 -2.90 3.71 -14.74
N ALA A 45 -2.44 2.49 -14.44
CA ALA A 45 -1.93 2.12 -13.14
C ALA A 45 -0.71 2.97 -12.73
N LEU A 46 0.24 3.18 -13.64
CA LEU A 46 1.42 3.99 -13.38
C LEU A 46 1.07 5.47 -13.15
N LEU A 47 0.21 6.03 -13.99
CA LEU A 47 -0.26 7.42 -13.82
C LEU A 47 -1.01 7.61 -12.51
N ALA A 48 -1.96 6.71 -12.19
CA ALA A 48 -2.76 6.78 -10.99
C ALA A 48 -1.94 6.64 -9.69
N ASN A 49 -0.80 5.95 -9.74
CA ASN A 49 -0.05 5.60 -8.55
C ASN A 49 1.27 6.36 -8.38
N PHE A 50 1.89 6.86 -9.44
CA PHE A 50 3.19 7.56 -9.39
C PHE A 50 3.13 9.02 -9.84
N ILE A 51 1.98 9.49 -10.34
CA ILE A 51 1.81 10.90 -10.72
C ILE A 51 0.81 11.59 -9.79
N ILE A 52 -0.42 11.05 -9.67
CA ILE A 52 -1.47 11.69 -8.85
C ILE A 52 -1.06 11.79 -7.37
N PRO A 53 -0.63 10.70 -6.69
CA PRO A 53 -0.36 10.78 -5.26
C PRO A 53 0.79 11.72 -4.89
N PRO A 54 1.97 11.72 -5.56
CA PRO A 54 3.03 12.64 -5.21
C PRO A 54 2.68 14.11 -5.54
N ILE A 55 1.96 14.39 -6.63
CA ILE A 55 1.46 15.74 -6.90
C ILE A 55 0.47 16.19 -5.82
N ALA A 56 -0.48 15.34 -5.45
CA ALA A 56 -1.42 15.63 -4.37
C ALA A 56 -0.69 15.85 -3.03
N ALA A 57 0.32 15.02 -2.70
CA ALA A 57 1.12 15.19 -1.50
C ALA A 57 1.87 16.53 -1.49
N LEU A 58 2.55 16.90 -2.58
CA LEU A 58 3.24 18.18 -2.71
C LEU A 58 2.30 19.39 -2.55
N LEU A 59 1.09 19.31 -3.14
CA LEU A 59 0.07 20.35 -2.96
C LEU A 59 -0.38 20.45 -1.50
N LEU A 60 -0.64 19.31 -0.84
CA LEU A 60 -1.08 19.29 0.56
C LEU A 60 0.02 19.74 1.52
N ILE A 61 1.28 19.38 1.28
CA ILE A 61 2.44 19.88 2.02
C ILE A 61 2.47 21.40 2.01
N ASN A 62 2.29 22.02 0.84
CA ASN A 62 2.25 23.47 0.71
C ASN A 62 1.00 24.11 1.34
N ILE A 63 -0.20 23.53 1.12
CA ILE A 63 -1.47 24.06 1.65
C ILE A 63 -1.48 24.06 3.18
N PHE A 64 -1.00 22.97 3.79
CA PHE A 64 -0.97 22.83 5.24
C PHE A 64 0.33 23.35 5.87
N SER A 65 1.29 23.82 5.06
CA SER A 65 2.63 24.26 5.51
C SER A 65 3.27 23.23 6.45
N LEU A 66 3.24 21.95 6.03
CA LEU A 66 3.74 20.86 6.87
C LEU A 66 5.22 21.04 7.17
N GLU A 67 5.60 20.79 8.41
CA GLU A 67 7.01 20.73 8.81
C GLU A 67 7.77 19.65 8.03
N GLU A 68 9.08 19.84 7.86
CA GLU A 68 9.93 19.02 7.00
C GLU A 68 9.80 17.51 7.26
N PRO A 69 9.80 16.99 8.52
CA PRO A 69 9.64 15.56 8.77
C PRO A 69 8.28 15.01 8.32
N LEU A 70 7.20 15.76 8.59
CA LEU A 70 5.84 15.36 8.20
C LEU A 70 5.66 15.40 6.68
N ALA A 71 6.26 16.40 6.03
CA ALA A 71 6.29 16.51 4.57
C ALA A 71 7.03 15.33 3.95
N ALA A 72 8.19 14.96 4.48
CA ALA A 72 8.97 13.82 4.03
C ALA A 72 8.20 12.50 4.19
N GLY A 73 7.57 12.27 5.34
CA GLY A 73 6.74 11.09 5.59
C GLY A 73 5.53 11.00 4.65
N LEU A 74 4.82 12.12 4.40
CA LEU A 74 3.68 12.19 3.48
C LEU A 74 4.11 11.93 2.02
N LEU A 75 5.22 12.52 1.60
CA LEU A 75 5.78 12.31 0.27
C LEU A 75 6.24 10.87 0.08
N LEU A 76 6.91 10.29 1.10
CA LEU A 76 7.34 8.90 1.10
C LEU A 76 6.18 7.94 0.89
N VAL A 77 5.09 8.06 1.66
CA VAL A 77 3.92 7.20 1.45
C VAL A 77 3.27 7.44 0.10
N SER A 78 3.27 8.67 -0.42
CA SER A 78 2.72 8.99 -1.73
C SER A 78 3.45 8.31 -2.88
N LEU A 79 4.76 8.06 -2.74
CA LEU A 79 5.60 7.37 -3.73
C LEU A 79 5.61 5.84 -3.55
N ALA A 80 5.32 5.34 -2.34
CA ALA A 80 5.33 3.91 -2.05
C ALA A 80 4.04 3.23 -2.50
N ALA A 81 3.94 2.84 -3.76
CA ALA A 81 2.78 2.14 -4.31
C ALA A 81 2.86 0.61 -4.16
N GLY A 82 1.74 -0.09 -4.40
CA GLY A 82 1.69 -1.56 -4.41
C GLY A 82 1.49 -2.18 -3.03
N ALA A 83 0.38 -1.85 -2.37
CA ALA A 83 0.03 -2.41 -1.06
C ALA A 83 -0.21 -3.92 -1.14
N PRO A 84 0.47 -4.75 -0.33
CA PRO A 84 0.24 -6.21 -0.28
C PRO A 84 -1.19 -6.61 0.14
N GLY A 85 -1.91 -5.70 0.79
CA GLY A 85 -3.32 -5.88 1.18
C GLY A 85 -4.34 -5.71 0.05
N LEU A 86 -3.93 -5.22 -1.13
CA LEU A 86 -4.86 -4.90 -2.23
C LEU A 86 -5.71 -6.09 -2.71
N PRO A 87 -5.21 -7.32 -2.88
CA PRO A 87 -6.05 -8.45 -3.27
C PRO A 87 -7.14 -8.75 -2.24
N LYS A 88 -6.85 -8.62 -0.94
CA LYS A 88 -7.84 -8.81 0.12
C LYS A 88 -8.92 -7.73 0.11
N THR A 89 -8.52 -6.48 -0.11
CA THR A 89 -9.47 -5.36 -0.24
C THR A 89 -10.35 -5.53 -1.49
N ALA A 90 -9.80 -6.07 -2.58
CA ALA A 90 -10.54 -6.43 -3.80
C ALA A 90 -11.63 -7.48 -3.52
N VAL A 91 -11.33 -8.49 -2.69
CA VAL A 91 -12.35 -9.48 -2.24
C VAL A 91 -13.48 -8.79 -1.49
N PHE A 92 -13.17 -7.89 -0.55
CA PHE A 92 -14.20 -7.14 0.19
C PHE A 92 -15.07 -6.28 -0.73
N ALA A 93 -14.46 -5.66 -1.75
CA ALA A 93 -15.14 -4.81 -2.73
C ALA A 93 -15.85 -5.58 -3.84
N LYS A 94 -15.73 -6.92 -3.88
CA LYS A 94 -16.23 -7.78 -4.97
C LYS A 94 -15.78 -7.30 -6.37
N VAL A 95 -14.49 -6.94 -6.49
CA VAL A 95 -13.84 -6.62 -7.77
C VAL A 95 -12.90 -7.75 -8.17
N ASP A 96 -12.41 -7.74 -9.42
CA ASP A 96 -11.51 -8.77 -9.92
C ASP A 96 -10.21 -8.83 -9.10
N THR A 97 -10.07 -9.92 -8.32
CA THR A 97 -8.90 -10.16 -7.46
C THR A 97 -7.65 -10.52 -8.25
N ALA A 98 -7.79 -11.09 -9.45
CA ALA A 98 -6.64 -11.41 -10.29
C ALA A 98 -6.02 -10.13 -10.85
N ALA A 99 -6.86 -9.20 -11.35
CA ALA A 99 -6.41 -7.89 -11.80
C ALA A 99 -5.82 -7.06 -10.64
N ALA A 100 -6.44 -7.09 -9.45
CA ALA A 100 -5.92 -6.42 -8.26
C ALA A 100 -4.56 -6.98 -7.82
N THR A 101 -4.38 -8.30 -7.89
CA THR A 101 -3.10 -8.96 -7.59
C THR A 101 -2.01 -8.54 -8.58
N GLY A 102 -2.33 -8.54 -9.86
CA GLY A 102 -1.39 -8.09 -10.89
C GLY A 102 -1.04 -6.61 -10.78
N LEU A 103 -2.03 -5.75 -10.45
CA LEU A 103 -1.78 -4.34 -10.14
C LEU A 103 -0.82 -4.20 -8.98
N MET A 104 -1.06 -4.89 -7.88
CA MET A 104 -0.19 -4.88 -6.71
C MET A 104 1.26 -5.22 -7.07
N VAL A 105 1.49 -6.30 -7.80
CA VAL A 105 2.83 -6.75 -8.18
C VAL A 105 3.53 -5.73 -9.09
N LEU A 106 2.82 -5.23 -10.11
CA LEU A 106 3.32 -4.17 -10.98
C LEU A 106 3.81 -2.98 -10.16
N LEU A 107 2.97 -2.51 -9.24
CA LEU A 107 3.26 -1.32 -8.45
C LEU A 107 4.41 -1.54 -7.46
N VAL A 108 4.52 -2.74 -6.84
CA VAL A 108 5.68 -3.07 -5.97
C VAL A 108 6.98 -3.01 -6.75
N VAL A 109 7.03 -3.66 -7.92
CA VAL A 109 8.24 -3.69 -8.76
C VAL A 109 8.63 -2.28 -9.19
N VAL A 110 7.66 -1.49 -9.64
CA VAL A 110 7.91 -0.10 -10.08
C VAL A 110 8.30 0.79 -8.89
N THR A 111 7.74 0.57 -7.70
CA THR A 111 8.12 1.31 -6.47
C THR A 111 9.60 1.12 -6.13
N ILE A 112 10.13 -0.11 -6.24
CA ILE A 112 11.56 -0.37 -5.98
C ILE A 112 12.47 0.45 -6.89
N ILE A 113 11.99 0.80 -8.09
CA ILE A 113 12.75 1.60 -9.08
C ILE A 113 12.49 3.09 -8.89
N ILE A 114 11.23 3.49 -8.79
CA ILE A 114 10.82 4.91 -8.78
C ILE A 114 11.15 5.57 -7.45
N LEU A 115 10.94 4.90 -6.33
CA LEU A 115 11.11 5.50 -5.00
C LEU A 115 12.54 5.99 -4.75
N PRO A 116 13.62 5.23 -5.05
CA PRO A 116 14.99 5.71 -4.89
C PRO A 116 15.35 6.88 -5.81
N ILE A 117 14.67 7.02 -6.95
CA ILE A 117 14.89 8.10 -7.90
C ILE A 117 14.10 9.35 -7.48
N ALA A 118 12.79 9.18 -7.24
CA ALA A 118 11.88 10.29 -7.04
C ALA A 118 12.04 10.94 -5.66
N LEU A 119 12.26 10.14 -4.60
CA LEU A 119 12.31 10.67 -3.25
C LEU A 119 13.45 11.68 -3.05
N PRO A 120 14.70 11.41 -3.42
CA PRO A 120 15.79 12.40 -3.30
C PRO A 120 15.60 13.63 -4.18
N LEU A 121 14.91 13.51 -5.32
CA LEU A 121 14.62 14.63 -6.21
C LEU A 121 13.53 15.56 -5.69
N LEU A 122 12.58 15.03 -4.94
CA LEU A 122 11.41 15.78 -4.44
C LEU A 122 11.61 16.30 -3.02
N LEU A 123 12.50 15.69 -2.23
CA LEU A 123 12.89 16.17 -0.91
C LEU A 123 14.08 17.12 -1.04
N THR A 124 13.80 18.41 -0.94
CA THR A 124 14.84 19.45 -0.90
C THR A 124 15.27 19.69 0.55
N GLY A 125 16.59 19.68 0.81
CA GLY A 125 17.14 19.96 2.15
C GLY A 125 17.56 18.73 2.96
N ILE A 126 17.16 17.53 2.56
CA ILE A 126 17.54 16.27 3.21
C ILE A 126 18.58 15.54 2.37
N SER A 127 19.67 15.10 2.99
CA SER A 127 20.78 14.39 2.32
C SER A 127 20.52 12.89 2.18
N VAL A 128 19.39 12.50 1.58
CA VAL A 128 19.08 11.10 1.26
C VAL A 128 19.46 10.83 -0.19
N THR A 129 20.34 9.86 -0.40
CA THR A 129 20.80 9.50 -1.75
C THR A 129 20.00 8.37 -2.35
N PHE A 130 20.11 8.18 -3.68
CA PHE A 130 19.54 7.02 -4.37
C PHE A 130 19.91 5.70 -3.69
N TRP A 131 21.19 5.52 -3.31
CA TRP A 131 21.68 4.26 -2.73
C TRP A 131 21.17 4.01 -1.31
N ASP A 132 20.94 5.05 -0.52
CA ASP A 132 20.37 4.91 0.82
C ASP A 132 18.97 4.30 0.74
N VAL A 133 18.14 4.80 -0.18
CA VAL A 133 16.78 4.28 -0.40
C VAL A 133 16.81 2.91 -1.11
N ALA A 134 17.61 2.76 -2.17
CA ALA A 134 17.65 1.56 -2.99
C ALA A 134 18.15 0.34 -2.20
N SER A 135 19.18 0.49 -1.38
CA SER A 135 19.75 -0.62 -0.61
C SER A 135 18.73 -1.24 0.34
N GLY A 136 17.99 -0.42 1.10
CA GLY A 136 16.94 -0.88 1.99
C GLY A 136 15.84 -1.64 1.24
N LEU A 137 15.36 -1.11 0.12
CA LEU A 137 14.34 -1.77 -0.70
C LEU A 137 14.83 -3.07 -1.33
N VAL A 138 16.08 -3.12 -1.79
CA VAL A 138 16.67 -4.35 -2.34
C VAL A 138 16.79 -5.42 -1.26
N TYR A 139 17.40 -5.11 -0.12
CA TYR A 139 17.66 -6.12 0.92
C TYR A 139 16.41 -6.55 1.69
N LEU A 140 15.50 -5.64 1.99
CA LEU A 140 14.33 -5.93 2.84
C LEU A 140 13.04 -6.20 2.05
N ILE A 141 13.02 -5.91 0.75
CA ILE A 141 11.84 -6.18 -0.10
C ILE A 141 12.19 -7.10 -1.26
N LEU A 142 13.12 -6.71 -2.15
CA LEU A 142 13.37 -7.44 -3.38
C LEU A 142 13.93 -8.85 -3.11
N VAL A 143 14.93 -8.97 -2.23
CA VAL A 143 15.55 -10.27 -1.91
C VAL A 143 14.55 -11.22 -1.23
N PRO A 144 13.83 -10.83 -0.14
CA PRO A 144 12.82 -11.71 0.46
C PRO A 144 11.67 -12.05 -0.49
N LEU A 145 11.26 -11.11 -1.35
CA LEU A 145 10.24 -11.35 -2.38
C LEU A 145 10.72 -12.41 -3.38
N ALA A 146 11.92 -12.26 -3.93
CA ALA A 146 12.49 -13.20 -4.90
C ALA A 146 12.63 -14.60 -4.30
N LEU A 147 13.13 -14.71 -3.05
CA LEU A 147 13.23 -15.97 -2.33
C LEU A 147 11.86 -16.62 -2.11
N SER A 148 10.87 -15.85 -1.70
CA SER A 148 9.51 -16.35 -1.47
C SER A 148 8.82 -16.79 -2.75
N LEU A 149 9.00 -16.06 -3.85
CA LEU A 149 8.55 -16.46 -5.19
C LEU A 149 9.23 -17.74 -5.68
N PHE A 150 10.53 -17.89 -5.43
CA PHE A 150 11.27 -19.10 -5.74
C PHE A 150 10.72 -20.29 -4.95
N VAL A 151 10.50 -20.15 -3.64
CA VAL A 151 9.89 -21.21 -2.81
C VAL A 151 8.50 -21.55 -3.34
N ARG A 152 7.68 -20.57 -3.70
CA ARG A 152 6.35 -20.78 -4.29
C ARG A 152 6.41 -21.56 -5.61
N ALA A 153 7.35 -21.22 -6.46
CA ALA A 153 7.50 -21.87 -7.77
C ALA A 153 8.02 -23.32 -7.64
N ARG A 154 8.92 -23.58 -6.69
CA ARG A 154 9.59 -24.88 -6.55
C ARG A 154 8.91 -25.82 -5.57
N TYR A 155 8.29 -25.27 -4.52
CA TYR A 155 7.69 -26.00 -3.40
C TYR A 155 6.28 -25.46 -3.08
N PRO A 156 5.29 -25.63 -3.99
CA PRO A 156 3.98 -24.96 -3.85
C PRO A 156 3.20 -25.38 -2.60
N GLU A 157 3.32 -26.62 -2.14
CA GLU A 157 2.65 -27.11 -0.92
C GLU A 157 3.26 -26.49 0.34
N ALA A 158 4.59 -26.46 0.44
CA ALA A 158 5.29 -25.83 1.55
C ALA A 158 5.00 -24.30 1.58
N ALA A 159 4.96 -23.66 0.41
CA ALA A 159 4.59 -22.26 0.30
C ALA A 159 3.15 -22.00 0.79
N ALA A 160 2.20 -22.84 0.39
CA ALA A 160 0.79 -22.73 0.81
C ALA A 160 0.61 -22.91 2.33
N SER A 161 1.39 -23.81 2.94
CA SER A 161 1.38 -24.04 4.39
C SER A 161 2.05 -22.92 5.18
N ALA A 162 3.14 -22.34 4.66
CA ALA A 162 3.91 -21.29 5.32
C ALA A 162 3.28 -19.90 5.17
N GLN A 163 2.62 -19.61 4.05
CA GLN A 163 2.05 -18.30 3.73
C GLN A 163 1.15 -17.75 4.85
N PRO A 164 0.18 -18.51 5.43
CA PRO A 164 -0.67 -17.98 6.49
C PRO A 164 0.09 -17.60 7.76
N LEU A 165 1.18 -18.32 8.09
CA LEU A 165 2.02 -18.03 9.26
C LEU A 165 2.72 -16.67 9.11
N PHE A 166 3.31 -16.40 7.94
CA PHE A 166 3.93 -15.11 7.64
C PHE A 166 2.88 -13.98 7.60
N ALA A 167 1.70 -14.23 7.04
CA ALA A 167 0.60 -13.27 7.04
C ALA A 167 0.13 -12.93 8.47
N GLN A 168 -0.04 -13.93 9.32
CA GLN A 168 -0.42 -13.74 10.72
C GLN A 168 0.66 -12.99 11.50
N ALA A 169 1.92 -13.43 11.40
CA ALA A 169 3.04 -12.76 12.05
C ALA A 169 3.11 -11.27 11.66
N SER A 170 2.99 -10.97 10.36
CA SER A 170 2.96 -9.60 9.87
C SER A 170 1.78 -8.78 10.43
N ASN A 171 0.56 -9.32 10.40
CA ASN A 171 -0.62 -8.60 10.89
C ASN A 171 -0.53 -8.32 12.40
N ILE A 172 -0.10 -9.30 13.19
CA ILE A 172 0.08 -9.14 14.65
C ILE A 172 1.19 -8.12 14.92
N SER A 173 2.31 -8.20 14.20
CA SER A 173 3.43 -7.27 14.37
C SER A 173 3.03 -5.84 14.00
N LEU A 174 2.21 -5.65 12.96
CA LEU A 174 1.68 -4.33 12.60
C LEU A 174 0.82 -3.75 13.73
N LEU A 175 -0.07 -4.55 14.32
CA LEU A 175 -0.90 -4.09 15.44
C LEU A 175 -0.06 -3.70 16.66
N ILE A 176 0.93 -4.53 17.02
CA ILE A 176 1.84 -4.25 18.12
C ILE A 176 2.66 -2.99 17.81
N LEU A 177 3.18 -2.86 16.59
CA LEU A 177 3.93 -1.70 16.13
C LEU A 177 3.11 -0.41 16.28
N MET A 178 1.84 -0.42 15.86
CA MET A 178 0.93 0.72 15.98
C MET A 178 0.71 1.13 17.44
N VAL A 179 0.50 0.16 18.32
CA VAL A 179 0.33 0.42 19.76
C VAL A 179 1.61 0.98 20.37
N LEU A 180 2.75 0.33 20.10
CA LEU A 180 4.04 0.78 20.62
C LEU A 180 4.41 2.16 20.10
N MET A 181 4.13 2.46 18.84
CA MET A 181 4.37 3.76 18.24
C MET A 181 3.60 4.84 19.00
N VAL A 182 2.29 4.65 19.24
CA VAL A 182 1.48 5.62 20.00
C VAL A 182 2.00 5.77 21.44
N VAL A 183 2.40 4.68 22.08
CA VAL A 183 2.91 4.71 23.47
C VAL A 183 4.27 5.41 23.57
N LEU A 184 5.18 5.11 22.64
CA LEU A 184 6.55 5.64 22.66
C LEU A 184 6.63 7.09 22.16
N ASN A 185 5.77 7.47 21.23
CA ASN A 185 5.78 8.79 20.58
C ASN A 185 4.44 9.53 20.78
N PHE A 186 3.86 9.42 21.98
CA PHE A 186 2.54 9.99 22.25
C PHE A 186 2.49 11.51 22.00
N SER A 187 3.54 12.24 22.38
CA SER A 187 3.67 13.68 22.14
C SER A 187 3.66 14.00 20.64
N ASP A 188 4.37 13.23 19.83
CA ASP A 188 4.51 13.46 18.39
C ASP A 188 3.19 13.14 17.67
N VAL A 189 2.47 12.11 18.12
CA VAL A 189 1.12 11.80 17.64
C VAL A 189 0.14 12.93 17.98
N VAL A 190 0.19 13.49 19.19
CA VAL A 190 -0.65 14.63 19.58
C VAL A 190 -0.29 15.90 18.79
N ASN A 191 1.00 16.16 18.59
CA ASN A 191 1.48 17.27 17.77
C ASN A 191 1.01 17.14 16.32
N LEU A 192 0.98 15.92 15.80
CA LEU A 192 0.48 15.64 14.44
C LEU A 192 -1.00 16.06 14.28
N LEU A 193 -1.83 15.94 15.34
CA LEU A 193 -3.23 16.39 15.29
C LEU A 193 -3.34 17.91 15.07
N GLY A 194 -2.41 18.69 15.64
CA GLY A 194 -2.35 20.16 15.50
C GLY A 194 -1.63 20.66 14.25
N SER A 195 -0.78 19.83 13.65
CA SER A 195 0.11 20.23 12.54
C SER A 195 -0.53 20.22 11.14
N GLY A 196 -1.78 19.77 11.01
CA GLY A 196 -2.41 19.54 9.71
C GLY A 196 -2.02 18.20 9.03
N GLY A 197 -1.05 17.44 9.55
CA GLY A 197 -0.56 16.20 8.96
C GLY A 197 -1.63 15.10 8.87
N LEU A 198 -2.48 14.98 9.91
CA LEU A 198 -3.61 14.05 9.91
C LEU A 198 -4.61 14.38 8.80
N LEU A 199 -4.96 15.66 8.67
CA LEU A 199 -5.92 16.12 7.67
C LEU A 199 -5.35 16.01 6.26
N ALA A 200 -4.07 16.34 6.07
CA ALA A 200 -3.37 16.14 4.80
C ALA A 200 -3.36 14.65 4.39
N SER A 201 -3.11 13.74 5.33
CA SER A 201 -3.15 12.29 5.08
C SER A 201 -4.55 11.82 4.68
N LEU A 202 -5.60 12.26 5.37
CA LEU A 202 -6.98 11.93 5.04
C LEU A 202 -7.36 12.42 3.64
N ILE A 203 -7.04 13.67 3.33
CA ILE A 203 -7.31 14.27 2.01
C ILE A 203 -6.49 13.54 0.93
N LEU A 204 -5.24 13.18 1.20
CA LEU A 204 -4.42 12.41 0.26
C LEU A 204 -5.07 11.07 -0.09
N VAL A 205 -5.57 10.32 0.90
CA VAL A 205 -6.30 9.05 0.65
C VAL A 205 -7.52 9.31 -0.23
N ILE A 206 -8.32 10.33 0.05
CA ILE A 206 -9.52 10.66 -0.74
C ILE A 206 -9.14 11.04 -2.17
N LEU A 207 -8.14 11.90 -2.36
CA LEU A 207 -7.70 12.34 -3.69
C LEU A 207 -7.12 11.18 -4.51
N THR A 208 -6.35 10.29 -3.89
CA THR A 208 -5.77 9.13 -4.57
C THR A 208 -6.82 8.11 -4.96
N VAL A 209 -7.80 7.83 -4.10
CA VAL A 209 -8.96 6.97 -4.43
C VAL A 209 -9.76 7.57 -5.58
N ALA A 210 -10.12 8.85 -5.49
CA ALA A 210 -10.89 9.54 -6.53
C ALA A 210 -10.11 9.60 -7.86
N GLY A 211 -8.84 9.97 -7.82
CA GLY A 211 -7.99 10.03 -8.99
C GLY A 211 -7.79 8.67 -9.66
N GLY A 212 -7.54 7.62 -8.85
CA GLY A 212 -7.45 6.25 -9.33
C GLY A 212 -8.75 5.78 -9.99
N TYR A 213 -9.90 6.07 -9.37
CA TYR A 213 -11.21 5.75 -9.93
C TYR A 213 -11.45 6.46 -11.27
N LEU A 214 -11.21 7.77 -11.32
CA LEU A 214 -11.42 8.57 -12.50
C LEU A 214 -10.54 8.12 -13.67
N LEU A 215 -9.23 7.99 -13.44
CA LEU A 215 -8.31 7.52 -14.49
C LEU A 215 -8.62 6.09 -14.92
N GLY A 216 -8.93 5.20 -13.98
CA GLY A 216 -9.30 3.82 -14.28
C GLY A 216 -10.59 3.73 -15.09
N SER A 217 -11.60 4.53 -14.77
CA SER A 217 -12.88 4.56 -15.47
C SER A 217 -12.73 5.18 -16.86
N LEU A 218 -12.09 6.34 -16.98
CA LEU A 218 -11.83 7.01 -18.26
C LEU A 218 -10.93 6.15 -19.16
N GLY A 219 -9.94 5.51 -18.58
CA GLY A 219 -9.01 4.60 -19.25
C GLY A 219 -9.61 3.23 -19.58
N LYS A 220 -10.86 2.93 -19.18
CA LYS A 220 -11.45 1.57 -19.26
C LYS A 220 -10.51 0.49 -18.68
N ALA A 221 -9.91 0.80 -17.55
CA ALA A 221 -8.87 0.02 -16.87
C ALA A 221 -9.30 -0.30 -15.43
N GLU A 222 -10.53 -0.79 -15.25
CA GLU A 222 -11.08 -1.22 -13.96
C GLU A 222 -11.04 -0.14 -12.86
N GLY A 223 -11.89 0.88 -12.98
CA GLY A 223 -11.89 2.07 -12.13
C GLY A 223 -11.78 1.80 -10.63
N TRP A 224 -12.56 0.85 -10.09
CA TRP A 224 -12.50 0.52 -8.67
C TRP A 224 -11.22 -0.21 -8.24
N ILE A 225 -10.62 -1.01 -9.13
CA ILE A 225 -9.33 -1.66 -8.86
C ILE A 225 -8.23 -0.59 -8.78
N GLN A 226 -8.23 0.36 -9.72
CA GLN A 226 -7.29 1.49 -9.70
C GLN A 226 -7.52 2.39 -8.49
N ALA A 227 -8.77 2.64 -8.10
CA ALA A 227 -9.11 3.42 -6.90
C ALA A 227 -8.54 2.80 -5.62
N LEU A 228 -8.82 1.51 -5.41
CA LEU A 228 -8.32 0.79 -4.24
C LEU A 228 -6.79 0.67 -4.26
N GLY A 229 -6.20 0.42 -5.43
CA GLY A 229 -4.75 0.34 -5.60
C GLY A 229 -4.05 1.66 -5.33
N SER A 230 -4.63 2.78 -5.80
CA SER A 230 -4.06 4.10 -5.59
C SER A 230 -4.28 4.63 -4.17
N GLY A 231 -5.41 4.30 -3.53
CA GLY A 231 -5.68 4.65 -2.13
C GLY A 231 -4.84 3.87 -1.14
N GLN A 232 -4.55 2.59 -1.42
CA GLN A 232 -3.67 1.77 -0.59
C GLN A 232 -2.20 1.97 -0.96
N ARG A 233 -1.41 2.39 0.03
CA ARG A 233 0.05 2.57 -0.16
C ARG A 233 0.82 1.38 0.43
N ASN A 234 2.02 1.15 -0.06
CA ASN A 234 2.90 0.10 0.44
C ASN A 234 3.59 0.56 1.73
N ILE A 235 2.90 0.37 2.86
CA ILE A 235 3.41 0.77 4.18
C ILE A 235 4.70 0.01 4.52
N ALA A 236 4.87 -1.24 4.09
CA ALA A 236 6.10 -1.98 4.33
C ALA A 236 7.30 -1.30 3.62
N ALA A 237 7.14 -0.88 2.36
CA ALA A 237 8.18 -0.17 1.62
C ALA A 237 8.45 1.22 2.24
N ALA A 238 7.40 1.96 2.59
CA ALA A 238 7.53 3.25 3.26
C ALA A 238 8.25 3.11 4.61
N MET A 239 7.89 2.11 5.42
CA MET A 239 8.55 1.83 6.71
C MET A 239 10.03 1.49 6.56
N VAL A 240 10.41 0.66 5.57
CA VAL A 240 11.83 0.35 5.30
C VAL A 240 12.61 1.63 5.05
N VAL A 241 12.10 2.49 4.18
CA VAL A 241 12.81 3.74 3.84
C VAL A 241 12.78 4.72 5.00
N ALA A 242 11.65 4.88 5.69
CA ALA A 242 11.53 5.76 6.84
C ALA A 242 12.50 5.37 7.96
N THR A 243 12.51 4.11 8.36
CA THR A 243 13.32 3.64 9.50
C THR A 243 14.82 3.62 9.23
N LEU A 244 15.24 3.46 7.98
CA LEU A 244 16.66 3.38 7.62
C LEU A 244 17.27 4.75 7.31
N ASN A 245 16.47 5.73 6.88
CA ASN A 245 17.00 6.98 6.32
C ASN A 245 16.53 8.24 7.04
N PHE A 246 15.52 8.13 7.93
CA PHE A 246 14.86 9.28 8.55
C PHE A 246 14.74 9.11 10.07
N GLY A 247 14.11 10.06 10.70
CA GLY A 247 13.84 10.07 12.14
C GLY A 247 12.49 9.47 12.52
N ASN A 248 12.12 9.66 13.80
CA ASN A 248 10.87 9.14 14.34
C ASN A 248 9.64 9.81 13.75
N ASP A 249 9.69 11.11 13.47
CA ASP A 249 8.52 11.88 13.01
C ASP A 249 8.05 11.44 11.63
N GLU A 250 8.96 11.09 10.71
CA GLU A 250 8.64 10.52 9.41
C GLU A 250 7.98 9.14 9.56
N VAL A 251 8.50 8.32 10.49
CA VAL A 251 7.92 7.00 10.81
C VAL A 251 6.53 7.17 11.42
N VAL A 252 6.33 8.13 12.34
CA VAL A 252 5.03 8.49 12.91
C VAL A 252 4.04 8.83 11.79
N MET A 253 4.44 9.65 10.84
CA MET A 253 3.60 10.05 9.70
C MET A 253 3.19 8.84 8.85
N VAL A 254 4.11 7.91 8.54
CA VAL A 254 3.83 6.67 7.80
C VAL A 254 2.82 5.80 8.53
N VAL A 255 2.97 5.63 9.85
CA VAL A 255 2.07 4.80 10.65
C VAL A 255 0.70 5.44 10.78
N VAL A 256 0.62 6.75 11.04
CA VAL A 256 -0.67 7.48 11.09
C VAL A 256 -1.39 7.41 9.75
N TYR A 257 -0.68 7.58 8.64
CA TYR A 257 -1.24 7.38 7.32
C TYR A 257 -1.82 5.97 7.15
N SER A 258 -1.13 4.93 7.63
CA SER A 258 -1.61 3.56 7.57
C SER A 258 -2.92 3.34 8.33
N LEU A 259 -3.08 3.97 9.50
CA LEU A 259 -4.33 3.95 10.27
C LEU A 259 -5.48 4.59 9.50
N ILE A 260 -5.24 5.76 8.89
CA ILE A 260 -6.24 6.46 8.07
C ILE A 260 -6.67 5.57 6.90
N VAL A 261 -5.73 4.93 6.21
CA VAL A 261 -6.02 4.00 5.12
C VAL A 261 -6.94 2.87 5.59
N LEU A 262 -6.66 2.26 6.73
CA LEU A 262 -7.51 1.20 7.28
C LEU A 262 -8.93 1.70 7.60
N VAL A 263 -9.05 2.86 8.24
CA VAL A 263 -10.34 3.45 8.64
C VAL A 263 -11.16 3.91 7.44
N VAL A 264 -10.53 4.35 6.36
CA VAL A 264 -11.22 4.86 5.16
C VAL A 264 -11.49 3.74 4.14
N LEU A 265 -10.45 2.95 3.79
CA LEU A 265 -10.57 2.04 2.66
C LEU A 265 -11.27 0.72 3.00
N ILE A 266 -11.16 0.22 4.23
CA ILE A 266 -11.85 -1.04 4.58
C ILE A 266 -13.37 -0.82 4.58
N PRO A 267 -13.95 0.20 5.24
CA PRO A 267 -15.37 0.48 5.13
C PRO A 267 -15.83 0.78 3.70
N LEU A 268 -15.05 1.54 2.93
CA LEU A 268 -15.34 1.80 1.52
C LEU A 268 -15.43 0.51 0.70
N ALA A 269 -14.46 -0.40 0.86
CA ALA A 269 -14.44 -1.66 0.14
C ALA A 269 -15.63 -2.57 0.53
N LEU A 270 -15.96 -2.63 1.82
CA LEU A 270 -17.12 -3.39 2.32
C LEU A 270 -18.45 -2.83 1.79
N GLU A 271 -18.61 -1.51 1.80
CA GLU A 271 -19.80 -0.86 1.27
C GLU A 271 -19.94 -1.07 -0.24
N LEU A 272 -18.84 -0.94 -0.99
CA LEU A 272 -18.82 -1.24 -2.42
C LEU A 272 -19.23 -2.68 -2.71
N GLY A 273 -18.72 -3.64 -1.93
CA GLY A 273 -19.06 -5.05 -2.05
C GLY A 273 -20.55 -5.34 -1.78
N LYS A 274 -21.13 -4.67 -0.77
CA LYS A 274 -22.58 -4.77 -0.48
C LYS A 274 -23.41 -4.25 -1.65
N ARG A 275 -23.08 -3.07 -2.17
CA ARG A 275 -23.81 -2.46 -3.31
C ARG A 275 -23.75 -3.34 -4.55
N ARG A 276 -22.59 -3.96 -4.83
CA ARG A 276 -22.45 -4.89 -5.96
C ARG A 276 -23.26 -6.15 -5.77
N ALA A 277 -23.25 -6.74 -4.56
CA ALA A 277 -24.09 -7.89 -4.24
C ALA A 277 -25.57 -7.61 -4.46
N MET A 278 -26.07 -6.47 -3.97
CA MET A 278 -27.46 -6.05 -4.18
C MET A 278 -27.79 -5.86 -5.67
N ALA A 279 -26.88 -5.27 -6.44
CA ALA A 279 -27.10 -5.06 -7.86
C ALA A 279 -27.17 -6.39 -8.64
N GLU A 280 -26.34 -7.38 -8.27
CA GLU A 280 -26.36 -8.72 -8.85
C GLU A 280 -27.69 -9.44 -8.53
N GLU A 281 -28.15 -9.38 -7.28
CA GLU A 281 -29.42 -9.98 -6.85
C GLU A 281 -30.65 -9.37 -7.56
N ILE A 282 -30.65 -8.04 -7.75
CA ILE A 282 -31.71 -7.35 -8.50
C ILE A 282 -31.72 -7.79 -9.95
N LYS A 283 -30.54 -7.92 -10.57
CA LYS A 283 -30.41 -8.35 -11.96
C LYS A 283 -30.92 -9.78 -12.14
N GLU A 284 -30.54 -10.69 -11.26
CA GLU A 284 -30.95 -12.09 -11.29
C GLU A 284 -32.48 -12.23 -11.15
N LYS A 285 -33.10 -11.43 -10.27
CA LYS A 285 -34.57 -11.42 -10.11
C LYS A 285 -35.30 -10.77 -11.29
N SER A 286 -34.64 -9.96 -12.10
CA SER A 286 -35.22 -9.27 -13.28
C SER A 286 -35.08 -10.04 -14.58
N GLU A 287 -34.26 -11.09 -14.65
CA GLU A 287 -34.14 -11.98 -15.80
C GLU A 287 -35.35 -12.92 -15.86
N PRO A 288 -36.11 -12.98 -16.99
CA PRO A 288 -37.24 -13.89 -17.10
C PRO A 288 -36.78 -15.35 -17.08
N GLU A 289 -37.52 -16.19 -16.32
CA GLU A 289 -37.26 -17.64 -16.30
C GLU A 289 -37.08 -18.19 -17.72
N PRO A 290 -36.04 -19.02 -17.98
CA PRO A 290 -35.90 -19.66 -19.27
C PRO A 290 -37.17 -20.46 -19.58
N LYS A 291 -37.86 -20.09 -20.68
CA LYS A 291 -39.00 -20.83 -21.16
C LYS A 291 -38.59 -22.29 -21.32
N LYS A 292 -39.15 -23.15 -20.45
CA LYS A 292 -39.03 -24.61 -20.60
C LYS A 292 -39.61 -24.96 -21.95
N ALA A 293 -38.76 -25.41 -22.88
CA ALA A 293 -39.14 -25.95 -24.18
C ALA A 293 -39.59 -27.39 -24.04
#